data_77f221bca4555527785cc7969c43dc14
#
_entry.id   77f221bca4555527785cc7969c43dc14
#
_cell.length_a   1.000
_cell.length_b   1.000
_cell.length_c   1.000
_cell.angle_alpha   90.00
_cell.angle_beta   90.00
_cell.angle_gamma   90.00
#
_symmetry.space_group_name_H-M   'P 1'
#
loop_
_entity.id
_entity.type
_entity.pdbx_description
1 polymer ?
#
loop_
_entity_poly.entity_id
_entity_poly.type
_entity_poly.pdbx_seq_one_letter_code
_entity_poly.pdbx_strand_id
1 'polypeptide(L)'
;MQNPLICCMIAGFVTCNFTSAGHAFHSSVHDLSGPIYLLFFTFTGINMDLGVLWRNRSACVLLFGTRSVCIYVGAKLGGLLGEQPAEYVDRYWMTLLTQAGVTLGLAQAIAPRFAWGPDFSACIVALVVCNQVRQSRTE
;
A
#
# COMPACT_ATOMS: atom_id res chain seq x y z
N MET A 1 -5.95 -15.79 17.22
CA MET A 1 -6.58 -15.32 15.96
C MET A 1 -5.53 -15.40 14.86
N GLN A 2 -5.72 -16.24 13.88
CA GLN A 2 -4.78 -16.35 12.74
C GLN A 2 -4.93 -15.12 11.86
N ASN A 3 -3.81 -14.53 11.47
CA ASN A 3 -3.80 -13.40 10.55
C ASN A 3 -4.01 -13.94 9.12
N PRO A 4 -5.13 -13.63 8.43
CA PRO A 4 -5.44 -14.19 7.12
C PRO A 4 -4.36 -13.86 6.07
N LEU A 5 -3.70 -12.72 6.18
CA LEU A 5 -2.61 -12.32 5.27
C LEU A 5 -1.42 -13.29 5.37
N ILE A 6 -1.02 -13.67 6.57
CA ILE A 6 0.09 -14.61 6.79
C ILE A 6 -0.29 -15.99 6.26
N CYS A 7 -1.52 -16.44 6.52
CA CYS A 7 -2.01 -17.73 6.00
C CYS A 7 -2.00 -17.77 4.46
N CYS A 8 -2.49 -16.72 3.80
CA CYS A 8 -2.47 -16.64 2.33
C CYS A 8 -1.03 -16.59 1.79
N MET A 9 -0.14 -15.89 2.47
CA MET A 9 1.26 -15.79 2.07
C MET A 9 1.98 -17.15 2.15
N ILE A 10 1.77 -17.90 3.24
CA ILE A 10 2.31 -19.25 3.40
C ILE A 10 1.69 -20.20 2.38
N ALA A 11 0.38 -20.15 2.18
CA ALA A 11 -0.31 -20.98 1.19
C ALA A 11 0.22 -20.73 -0.23
N GLY A 12 0.37 -19.47 -0.63
CA GLY A 12 0.95 -19.10 -1.92
C GLY A 12 2.38 -19.60 -2.07
N PHE A 13 3.21 -19.41 -1.04
CA PHE A 13 4.59 -19.91 -1.04
C PHE A 13 4.65 -21.44 -1.22
N VAL A 14 3.85 -22.18 -0.47
CA VAL A 14 3.80 -23.65 -0.55
C VAL A 14 3.31 -24.09 -1.93
N THR A 15 2.24 -23.48 -2.44
CA THR A 15 1.68 -23.84 -3.75
C THR A 15 2.66 -23.58 -4.88
N CYS A 16 3.37 -22.45 -4.87
CA CYS A 16 4.30 -22.10 -5.94
C CYS A 16 5.61 -22.91 -5.91
N ASN A 17 6.09 -23.30 -4.72
CA ASN A 17 7.40 -23.93 -4.60
C ASN A 17 7.35 -25.45 -4.43
N PHE A 18 6.27 -26.00 -3.90
CA PHE A 18 6.19 -27.42 -3.54
C PHE A 18 5.11 -28.20 -4.32
N THR A 19 4.38 -27.53 -5.24
CA THR A 19 3.34 -28.19 -6.05
C THR A 19 3.57 -27.96 -7.54
N SER A 20 3.21 -28.92 -8.37
CA SER A 20 3.22 -28.79 -9.84
C SER A 20 2.15 -27.79 -10.37
N ALA A 21 1.21 -27.38 -9.53
CA ALA A 21 0.14 -26.44 -9.85
C ALA A 21 0.56 -24.95 -9.75
N GLY A 22 1.81 -24.64 -9.40
CA GLY A 22 2.28 -23.25 -9.19
C GLY A 22 2.03 -22.32 -10.38
N HIS A 23 2.24 -22.82 -11.61
CA HIS A 23 2.06 -22.02 -12.82
C HIS A 23 0.57 -21.73 -13.08
N ALA A 24 -0.31 -22.72 -12.91
CA ALA A 24 -1.75 -22.56 -13.07
C ALA A 24 -2.32 -21.62 -11.98
N PHE A 25 -1.82 -21.77 -10.75
CA PHE A 25 -2.19 -20.87 -9.64
C PHE A 25 -1.81 -19.42 -9.93
N HIS A 26 -0.58 -19.17 -10.38
CA HIS A 26 -0.10 -17.82 -10.73
C HIS A 26 -0.95 -17.19 -11.84
N SER A 27 -1.25 -17.93 -12.92
CA SER A 27 -2.11 -17.46 -14.00
C SER A 27 -3.51 -17.11 -13.49
N SER A 28 -4.14 -17.98 -12.70
CA SER A 28 -5.47 -17.75 -12.15
C SER A 28 -5.52 -16.52 -11.23
N VAL A 29 -4.51 -16.35 -10.38
CA VAL A 29 -4.41 -15.17 -9.50
C VAL A 29 -4.21 -13.91 -10.32
N HIS A 30 -3.38 -13.94 -11.36
CA HIS A 30 -3.16 -12.81 -12.25
C HIS A 30 -4.45 -12.37 -12.94
N ASP A 31 -5.22 -13.30 -13.51
CA ASP A 31 -6.46 -13.01 -14.25
C ASP A 31 -7.56 -12.45 -13.35
N LEU A 32 -7.65 -12.94 -12.11
CA LEU A 32 -8.63 -12.49 -11.13
C LEU A 32 -8.23 -11.22 -10.39
N SER A 33 -6.96 -10.88 -10.36
CA SER A 33 -6.46 -9.73 -9.56
C SER A 33 -7.06 -8.40 -10.00
N GLY A 34 -7.21 -8.16 -11.31
CA GLY A 34 -7.77 -6.92 -11.84
C GLY A 34 -9.20 -6.64 -11.34
N PRO A 35 -10.17 -7.53 -11.58
CA PRO A 35 -11.53 -7.38 -11.07
C PRO A 35 -11.61 -7.28 -9.54
N ILE A 36 -10.81 -8.06 -8.81
CA ILE A 36 -10.77 -8.04 -7.35
C ILE A 36 -10.26 -6.70 -6.85
N TYR A 37 -9.19 -6.14 -7.43
CA TYR A 37 -8.70 -4.83 -7.07
C TYR A 37 -9.71 -3.72 -7.35
N LEU A 38 -10.40 -3.79 -8.50
CA LEU A 38 -11.44 -2.82 -8.82
C LEU A 38 -12.53 -2.80 -7.74
N LEU A 39 -13.06 -3.97 -7.39
CA LEU A 39 -14.08 -4.10 -6.35
C LEU A 39 -13.56 -3.61 -4.99
N PHE A 40 -12.35 -4.03 -4.60
CA PHE A 40 -11.75 -3.65 -3.33
C PHE A 40 -11.58 -2.14 -3.20
N PHE A 41 -11.03 -1.47 -4.22
CA PHE A 41 -10.85 -0.01 -4.18
C PHE A 41 -12.17 0.74 -4.24
N THR A 42 -13.15 0.23 -5.00
CA THR A 42 -14.50 0.81 -5.07
C THR A 42 -15.19 0.74 -3.71
N PHE A 43 -15.21 -0.42 -3.06
CA PHE A 43 -15.77 -0.58 -1.72
C PHE A 43 -15.05 0.27 -0.67
N THR A 44 -13.73 0.34 -0.75
CA THR A 44 -12.92 1.19 0.15
C THR A 44 -13.27 2.67 -0.03
N GLY A 45 -13.43 3.12 -1.27
CA GLY A 45 -13.80 4.51 -1.59
C GLY A 45 -15.20 4.87 -1.11
N ILE A 46 -16.18 3.98 -1.30
CA ILE A 46 -17.57 4.20 -0.85
C ILE A 46 -17.65 4.29 0.68
N ASN A 47 -16.89 3.46 1.39
CA ASN A 47 -16.89 3.42 2.85
C ASN A 47 -15.99 4.49 3.50
N MET A 48 -15.31 5.32 2.71
CA MET A 48 -14.45 6.37 3.23
C MET A 48 -15.28 7.55 3.74
N ASP A 49 -15.15 7.85 5.04
CA ASP A 49 -15.78 9.03 5.65
C ASP A 49 -14.92 10.29 5.41
N LEU A 50 -15.35 11.09 4.44
CA LEU A 50 -14.69 12.36 4.11
C LEU A 50 -14.76 13.38 5.25
N GLY A 51 -15.76 13.29 6.13
CA GLY A 51 -15.89 14.16 7.32
C GLY A 51 -14.78 13.91 8.32
N VAL A 52 -14.47 12.63 8.58
CA VAL A 52 -13.32 12.22 9.42
C VAL A 52 -12.01 12.70 8.82
N LEU A 53 -11.85 12.55 7.51
CA LEU A 53 -10.66 13.02 6.80
C LEU A 53 -10.45 14.53 6.93
N TRP A 54 -11.53 15.32 6.75
CA TRP A 54 -11.45 16.77 6.86
C TRP A 54 -11.12 17.22 8.29
N ARG A 55 -11.66 16.54 9.28
CA ARG A 55 -11.36 16.83 10.70
C ARG A 55 -9.90 16.54 11.04
N ASN A 56 -9.32 15.46 10.50
CA ASN A 56 -7.96 15.02 10.77
C ASN A 56 -6.94 15.46 9.71
N ARG A 57 -7.27 16.45 8.87
CA ARG A 57 -6.42 16.89 7.74
C ARG A 57 -4.98 17.23 8.14
N SER A 58 -4.78 17.85 9.31
CA SER A 58 -3.45 18.20 9.79
C SER A 58 -2.59 16.97 10.09
N ALA A 59 -3.18 15.96 10.74
CA ALA A 59 -2.52 14.68 11.00
C ALA A 59 -2.19 13.92 9.71
N CYS A 60 -3.13 13.91 8.75
CA CYS A 60 -2.92 13.28 7.44
C CYS A 60 -1.79 13.96 6.65
N VAL A 61 -1.76 15.29 6.61
CA VAL A 61 -0.70 16.05 5.93
C VAL A 61 0.65 15.84 6.61
N LEU A 62 0.70 15.84 7.94
CA LEU A 62 1.92 15.57 8.70
C LEU A 62 2.45 14.16 8.43
N LEU A 63 1.59 13.15 8.48
CA LEU A 63 1.94 11.77 8.19
C LEU A 63 2.47 11.61 6.75
N PHE A 64 1.77 12.20 5.78
CA PHE A 64 2.18 12.17 4.38
C PHE A 64 3.52 12.86 4.17
N GLY A 65 3.72 14.04 4.75
CA GLY A 65 4.95 14.82 4.65
C GLY A 65 6.14 14.11 5.28
N THR A 66 5.99 13.67 6.54
CA THR A 66 7.03 12.92 7.25
C THR A 66 7.44 11.67 6.49
N ARG A 67 6.44 10.88 6.04
CA ARG A 67 6.69 9.68 5.25
C ARG A 67 7.45 9.98 3.96
N SER A 68 7.02 10.99 3.19
CA SER A 68 7.64 11.37 1.92
C SER A 68 9.10 11.80 2.12
N VAL A 69 9.37 12.59 3.16
CA VAL A 69 10.73 13.01 3.52
C VAL A 69 11.59 11.81 3.94
N CYS A 70 11.06 10.91 4.79
CA CYS A 70 11.80 9.72 5.22
C CYS A 70 12.13 8.79 4.04
N ILE A 71 11.20 8.59 3.12
CA ILE A 71 11.42 7.78 1.91
C ILE A 71 12.48 8.44 1.02
N TYR A 72 12.38 9.75 0.81
CA TYR A 72 13.36 10.49 -0.01
C TYR A 72 14.78 10.40 0.57
N VAL A 73 14.93 10.68 1.86
CA VAL A 73 16.22 10.58 2.56
C VAL A 73 16.72 9.13 2.55
N GLY A 74 15.87 8.16 2.84
CA GLY A 74 16.23 6.74 2.83
C GLY A 74 16.65 6.24 1.45
N ALA A 75 15.95 6.65 0.40
CA ALA A 75 16.30 6.30 -0.99
C ALA A 75 17.63 6.93 -1.41
N LYS A 76 17.88 8.18 -1.04
CA LYS A 76 19.18 8.85 -1.29
C LYS A 76 20.33 8.18 -0.56
N LEU A 77 20.18 7.93 0.73
CA LEU A 77 21.21 7.25 1.53
C LEU A 77 21.46 5.82 1.01
N GLY A 78 20.41 5.07 0.72
CA GLY A 78 20.54 3.72 0.17
C GLY A 78 21.19 3.68 -1.21
N GLY A 79 20.87 4.63 -2.08
CA GLY A 79 21.49 4.76 -3.39
C GLY A 79 22.96 5.11 -3.33
N LEU A 80 23.35 6.03 -2.41
CA LEU A 80 24.75 6.41 -2.18
C LEU A 80 25.56 5.24 -1.60
N LEU A 81 25.02 4.50 -0.64
CA LEU A 81 25.67 3.33 -0.04
C LEU A 81 25.79 2.16 -1.04
N GLY A 82 24.86 2.07 -1.98
CA GLY A 82 24.83 1.04 -3.01
C GLY A 82 25.64 1.40 -4.28
N GLU A 83 26.39 2.52 -4.27
CA GLU A 83 27.21 2.99 -5.40
C GLU A 83 26.46 3.07 -6.73
N GLN A 84 25.14 3.39 -6.64
CA GLN A 84 24.29 3.47 -7.82
C GLN A 84 24.50 4.80 -8.58
N PRO A 85 24.34 4.81 -9.93
CA PRO A 85 24.43 6.05 -10.71
C PRO A 85 23.43 7.11 -10.22
N ALA A 86 23.90 8.36 -10.11
CA ALA A 86 23.12 9.47 -9.55
C ALA A 86 21.76 9.69 -10.24
N GLU A 87 21.68 9.40 -11.53
CA GLU A 87 20.44 9.52 -12.32
C GLU A 87 19.30 8.61 -11.81
N TYR A 88 19.65 7.42 -11.32
CA TYR A 88 18.66 6.47 -10.77
C TYR A 88 18.32 6.80 -9.32
N VAL A 89 19.29 7.24 -8.53
CA VAL A 89 19.12 7.59 -7.12
C VAL A 89 18.07 8.69 -6.96
N ASP A 90 18.04 9.66 -7.88
CA ASP A 90 17.08 10.77 -7.84
C ASP A 90 15.64 10.35 -8.16
N ARG A 91 15.43 9.16 -8.74
CA ARG A 91 14.10 8.65 -9.11
C ARG A 91 13.60 7.51 -8.21
N TYR A 92 14.47 6.80 -7.51
CA TYR A 92 14.09 5.64 -6.67
C TYR A 92 13.05 5.97 -5.60
N TRP A 93 13.09 7.16 -5.01
CA TRP A 93 12.12 7.54 -3.99
C TRP A 93 10.67 7.52 -4.51
N MET A 94 10.45 7.77 -5.80
CA MET A 94 9.11 7.75 -6.40
C MET A 94 8.53 6.32 -6.43
N THR A 95 9.34 5.33 -6.75
CA THR A 95 8.91 3.92 -6.78
C THR A 95 8.60 3.39 -5.39
N LEU A 96 9.31 3.87 -4.36
CA LEU A 96 9.10 3.48 -2.96
C LEU A 96 7.91 4.20 -2.30
N LEU A 97 7.42 5.27 -2.92
CA LEU A 97 6.30 6.03 -2.37
C LEU A 97 4.96 5.30 -2.52
N THR A 98 4.85 4.42 -3.52
CA THR A 98 3.62 3.68 -3.81
C THR A 98 3.27 2.72 -2.70
N GLN A 99 2.04 2.83 -2.18
CA GLN A 99 1.45 1.89 -1.23
C GLN A 99 0.13 1.39 -1.80
N ALA A 100 -0.12 0.10 -1.67
CA ALA A 100 -1.29 -0.54 -2.24
C ALA A 100 -2.05 -1.40 -1.21
N GLY A 101 -2.85 -2.32 -1.68
CA GLY A 101 -3.86 -3.09 -0.97
C GLY A 101 -3.51 -3.64 0.41
N VAL A 102 -2.26 -4.05 0.66
CA VAL A 102 -1.85 -4.57 1.98
C VAL A 102 -1.99 -3.51 3.07
N THR A 103 -1.57 -2.28 2.80
CA THR A 103 -1.68 -1.17 3.77
C THR A 103 -3.15 -0.83 4.06
N LEU A 104 -4.00 -0.84 3.03
CA LEU A 104 -5.44 -0.62 3.18
C LEU A 104 -6.09 -1.76 3.97
N GLY A 105 -5.75 -3.01 3.65
CA GLY A 105 -6.25 -4.18 4.37
C GLY A 105 -5.88 -4.16 5.85
N LEU A 106 -4.66 -3.78 6.19
CA LEU A 106 -4.20 -3.64 7.57
C LEU A 106 -4.90 -2.47 8.28
N ALA A 107 -5.07 -1.33 7.62
CA ALA A 107 -5.78 -0.19 8.18
C ALA A 107 -7.23 -0.54 8.51
N GLN A 108 -7.93 -1.23 7.62
CA GLN A 108 -9.29 -1.71 7.85
C GLN A 108 -9.38 -2.78 8.96
N ALA A 109 -8.38 -3.67 9.07
CA ALA A 109 -8.34 -4.65 10.14
C ALA A 109 -8.09 -4.03 11.52
N ILE A 110 -7.43 -2.87 11.58
CA ILE A 110 -7.13 -2.13 12.82
C ILE A 110 -8.32 -1.24 13.21
N ALA A 111 -9.05 -0.69 12.24
CA ALA A 111 -10.15 0.27 12.46
C ALA A 111 -11.14 -0.15 13.57
N PRO A 112 -11.67 -1.40 13.63
CA PRO A 112 -12.62 -1.80 14.66
C PRO A 112 -11.98 -2.15 16.02
N ARG A 113 -10.64 -2.23 16.09
CA ARG A 113 -9.94 -2.74 17.29
C ARG A 113 -9.53 -1.64 18.27
N PHE A 114 -9.41 -0.41 17.80
CA PHE A 114 -8.92 0.71 18.59
C PHE A 114 -9.86 1.92 18.45
N ALA A 115 -10.00 2.70 19.52
CA ALA A 115 -10.84 3.90 19.51
C ALA A 115 -10.39 4.96 18.48
N TRP A 116 -9.09 5.02 18.19
CA TRP A 116 -8.49 5.88 17.15
C TRP A 116 -8.43 5.21 15.76
N GLY A 117 -8.86 3.95 15.67
CA GLY A 117 -8.76 3.13 14.46
C GLY A 117 -9.47 3.72 13.24
N PRO A 118 -10.72 4.20 13.34
CA PRO A 118 -11.44 4.83 12.22
C PRO A 118 -10.71 6.05 11.66
N ASP A 119 -10.22 6.94 12.54
CA ASP A 119 -9.48 8.14 12.14
C ASP A 119 -8.18 7.80 11.42
N PHE A 120 -7.44 6.83 11.95
CA PHE A 120 -6.22 6.33 11.34
C PHE A 120 -6.48 5.67 9.97
N SER A 121 -7.50 4.80 9.89
CA SER A 121 -7.87 4.15 8.64
C SER A 121 -8.23 5.16 7.55
N ALA A 122 -9.02 6.20 7.88
CA ALA A 122 -9.37 7.26 6.95
C ALA A 122 -8.12 8.02 6.44
N CYS A 123 -7.16 8.33 7.32
CA CYS A 123 -5.90 8.97 6.94
C CYS A 123 -5.07 8.08 6.00
N ILE A 124 -4.98 6.78 6.28
CA ILE A 124 -4.23 5.84 5.42
C ILE A 124 -4.88 5.69 4.05
N VAL A 125 -6.22 5.56 3.99
CA VAL A 125 -6.95 5.51 2.71
C VAL A 125 -6.70 6.76 1.87
N ALA A 126 -6.80 7.94 2.48
CA ALA A 126 -6.52 9.20 1.80
C ALA A 126 -5.08 9.28 1.29
N LEU A 127 -4.11 8.84 2.09
CA LEU A 127 -2.70 8.81 1.73
C LEU A 127 -2.46 7.90 0.51
N VAL A 128 -3.08 6.72 0.49
CA VAL A 128 -2.98 5.79 -0.65
C VAL A 128 -3.60 6.40 -1.91
N VAL A 129 -4.78 6.99 -1.82
CA VAL A 129 -5.46 7.65 -2.96
C VAL A 129 -4.62 8.82 -3.50
N CYS A 130 -4.07 9.67 -2.63
CA CYS A 130 -3.20 10.78 -3.05
C CYS A 130 -1.94 10.28 -3.79
N ASN A 131 -1.33 9.18 -3.31
CA ASN A 131 -0.19 8.58 -3.98
C ASN A 131 -0.54 8.03 -5.37
N GLN A 132 -1.67 7.36 -5.51
CA GLN A 132 -2.15 6.81 -6.79
C GLN A 132 -2.40 7.90 -7.82
N VAL A 133 -3.09 8.99 -7.43
CA VAL A 133 -3.37 10.14 -8.33
C VAL A 133 -2.07 10.81 -8.79
N ARG A 134 -1.07 10.91 -7.91
CA ARG A 134 0.23 11.49 -8.28
C ARG A 134 0.99 10.61 -9.28
N GLN A 135 0.97 9.29 -9.10
CA GLN A 135 1.65 8.36 -10.01
C GLN A 135 1.06 8.40 -11.42
N SER A 136 -0.27 8.44 -11.55
CA SER A 136 -0.97 8.53 -12.84
C SER A 136 -0.64 9.79 -13.65
N ARG A 137 -0.03 10.81 -13.05
CA ARG A 137 0.41 12.03 -13.76
C ARG A 137 1.85 11.98 -14.25
N THR A 138 2.62 10.98 -13.83
CA THR A 138 4.06 10.85 -14.15
C THR A 138 4.33 9.77 -15.21
N GLU A 139 3.32 9.02 -15.61
CA GLU A 139 3.30 8.13 -16.79
C GLU A 139 2.77 8.87 -18.01
#